data_c4591ec03458f871a19e4b1872fd4190
#
_entry.id   c4591ec03458f871a19e4b1872fd4190
#
_cell.length_a   1.000
_cell.length_b   1.000
_cell.length_c   1.000
_cell.angle_alpha   90.00
_cell.angle_beta   90.00
_cell.angle_gamma   90.00
#
_symmetry.space_group_name_H-M   'P 1'
#
loop_
_entity.id
_entity.type
_entity.pdbx_description
1 polymer ?
#
loop_
_entity_poly.entity_id
_entity_poly.type
_entity_poly.pdbx_seq_one_letter_code
_entity_poly.pdbx_strand_id
1 'polypeptide(L)'
;MRYGITSCIQTGEIVDVAGPFPCGNWPDINILKKYVVPRLAEGEMIEADRGYRHERCRNPEDFFTKSEKKAKKRVAARHETLNGRLAQWRSLCWAFRHNHHEHKYFFYTAAIVDNLVYQKYGSTFNCSY
;
A
#
# COMPACT_ATOMS: atom_id res chain seq x y z
N MET A 1 -2.44 -10.91 11.47
CA MET A 1 -2.16 -9.46 11.51
C MET A 1 -2.48 -8.83 10.15
N ARG A 2 -3.00 -7.61 10.16
CA ARG A 2 -3.32 -6.82 8.97
C ARG A 2 -2.53 -5.52 8.99
N TYR A 3 -2.07 -5.08 7.83
CA TYR A 3 -1.39 -3.81 7.64
C TYR A 3 -2.03 -3.05 6.48
N GLY A 4 -2.13 -1.73 6.61
CA GLY A 4 -2.38 -0.84 5.50
C GLY A 4 -1.05 -0.37 4.92
N ILE A 5 -0.88 -0.49 3.61
CA ILE A 5 0.33 -0.07 2.90
C ILE A 5 -0.06 1.03 1.93
N THR A 6 0.66 2.15 1.99
CA THR A 6 0.52 3.25 1.05
C THR A 6 1.82 3.40 0.27
N SER A 7 1.73 3.46 -1.05
CA SER A 7 2.88 3.66 -1.94
C SER A 7 2.74 4.95 -2.73
N CYS A 8 3.86 5.60 -3.00
CA CYS A 8 3.91 6.75 -3.88
C CYS A 8 3.65 6.32 -5.32
N ILE A 9 2.69 6.98 -6.00
CA ILE A 9 2.35 6.67 -7.40
C ILE A 9 3.53 6.96 -8.33
N GLN A 10 4.26 8.03 -8.11
CA GLN A 10 5.36 8.43 -8.97
C GLN A 10 6.59 7.54 -8.81
N THR A 11 7.02 7.29 -7.57
CA THR A 11 8.23 6.53 -7.30
C THR A 11 7.98 5.03 -7.13
N GLY A 12 6.80 4.63 -6.66
CA GLY A 12 6.46 3.24 -6.30
C GLY A 12 6.99 2.80 -4.94
N GLU A 13 7.63 3.69 -4.20
CA GLU A 13 8.12 3.41 -2.86
C GLU A 13 6.98 3.33 -1.85
N ILE A 14 7.17 2.52 -0.83
CA ILE A 14 6.28 2.49 0.34
C ILE A 14 6.53 3.77 1.14
N VAL A 15 5.51 4.58 1.31
CA VAL A 15 5.58 5.87 2.03
C VAL A 15 4.90 5.82 3.38
N ASP A 16 3.97 4.89 3.59
CA ASP A 16 3.33 4.69 4.89
C ASP A 16 2.96 3.23 5.11
N VAL A 17 3.07 2.80 6.35
CA VAL A 17 2.62 1.49 6.85
C VAL A 17 1.82 1.70 8.12
N ALA A 18 0.55 1.36 8.08
CA ALA A 18 -0.34 1.39 9.24
C ALA A 18 -0.58 -0.04 9.77
N GLY A 19 -0.37 -0.25 11.05
CA GLY A 19 -0.56 -1.55 11.69
C GLY A 19 0.50 -1.88 12.73
N PRO A 20 0.48 -3.07 13.31
CA PRO A 20 -0.41 -4.21 13.03
C PRO A 20 -1.83 -4.05 13.59
N PHE A 21 -2.81 -4.60 12.89
CA PHE A 21 -4.19 -4.67 13.34
C PHE A 21 -4.65 -6.13 13.44
N PRO A 22 -5.53 -6.47 14.41
CA PRO A 22 -6.15 -7.79 14.47
C PRO A 22 -6.99 -8.05 13.21
N CYS A 23 -6.87 -9.23 12.63
CA CYS A 23 -7.71 -9.64 11.52
C CYS A 23 -9.18 -9.74 11.97
N GLY A 24 -10.10 -9.30 11.11
CA GLY A 24 -11.56 -9.36 11.36
C GLY A 24 -12.16 -8.12 12.02
N ASN A 25 -11.43 -7.41 12.87
CA ASN A 25 -11.96 -6.27 13.60
C ASN A 25 -11.72 -4.91 12.95
N TRP A 26 -10.85 -4.85 11.94
CA TRP A 26 -10.43 -3.62 11.27
C TRP A 26 -10.65 -3.72 9.76
N PRO A 27 -11.83 -3.31 9.25
CA PRO A 27 -12.01 -3.10 7.82
C PRO A 27 -11.01 -2.10 7.27
N ASP A 28 -10.55 -2.32 6.05
CA ASP A 28 -9.50 -1.50 5.43
C ASP A 28 -9.87 -0.01 5.35
N ILE A 29 -11.15 0.30 5.16
CA ILE A 29 -11.66 1.67 5.18
C ILE A 29 -11.46 2.37 6.53
N ASN A 30 -11.55 1.64 7.63
CA ASN A 30 -11.34 2.21 8.97
C ASN A 30 -9.86 2.47 9.23
N ILE A 31 -8.98 1.61 8.74
CA ILE A 31 -7.53 1.82 8.78
C ILE A 31 -7.18 3.09 7.99
N LEU A 32 -7.72 3.22 6.77
CA LEU A 32 -7.52 4.40 5.95
C LEU A 32 -7.96 5.68 6.66
N LYS A 33 -9.20 5.74 7.13
CA LYS A 33 -9.77 6.94 7.77
C LYS A 33 -9.02 7.36 9.02
N LYS A 34 -8.64 6.40 9.86
CA LYS A 34 -8.06 6.69 11.18
C LYS A 34 -6.55 6.92 11.14
N TYR A 35 -5.84 6.25 10.25
CA TYR A 35 -4.37 6.24 10.29
C TYR A 35 -3.70 6.82 9.05
N VAL A 36 -4.32 6.75 7.88
CA VAL A 36 -3.72 7.23 6.64
C VAL A 36 -4.17 8.66 6.32
N VAL A 37 -5.47 8.91 6.28
CA VAL A 37 -6.03 10.23 5.94
C VAL A 37 -5.46 11.37 6.80
N PRO A 38 -5.30 11.24 8.13
CA PRO A 38 -4.72 12.31 8.95
C PRO A 38 -3.25 12.66 8.63
N ARG A 39 -2.55 11.80 7.91
CA ARG A 39 -1.14 12.00 7.51
C ARG A 39 -0.98 12.60 6.13
N LEU A 40 -2.08 12.70 5.36
CA LEU A 40 -2.06 13.29 4.03
C LEU A 40 -1.83 14.80 4.08
N ALA A 41 -1.00 15.31 3.19
CA ALA A 41 -0.83 16.73 2.98
C ALA A 41 -2.14 17.38 2.47
N GLU A 42 -2.22 18.70 2.58
CA GLU A 42 -3.37 19.44 2.01
C GLU A 42 -3.47 19.21 0.50
N GLY A 43 -4.66 18.86 0.03
CA GLY A 43 -4.91 18.56 -1.39
C GLY A 43 -4.43 17.19 -1.87
N GLU A 44 -3.67 16.44 -1.05
CA GLU A 44 -3.22 15.11 -1.40
C GLU A 44 -4.38 14.11 -1.45
N MET A 45 -4.41 13.27 -2.47
CA MET A 45 -5.45 12.27 -2.72
C MET A 45 -4.85 10.87 -2.78
N ILE A 46 -5.64 9.87 -2.41
CA ILE A 46 -5.26 8.46 -2.51
C ILE A 46 -6.02 7.82 -3.67
N GLU A 47 -5.32 7.08 -4.51
CA GLU A 47 -5.97 6.15 -5.41
C GLU A 47 -6.27 4.84 -4.70
N ALA A 48 -7.52 4.45 -4.67
CA ALA A 48 -7.99 3.29 -3.94
C ALA A 48 -9.02 2.49 -4.75
N ASP A 49 -9.27 1.26 -4.31
CA ASP A 49 -10.29 0.40 -4.87
C ASP A 49 -11.71 0.81 -4.43
N ARG A 50 -12.73 0.21 -5.05
CA ARG A 50 -14.14 0.50 -4.79
C ARG A 50 -14.58 0.38 -3.33
N GLY A 51 -13.88 -0.42 -2.54
CA GLY A 51 -14.14 -0.59 -1.11
C GLY A 51 -13.78 0.62 -0.24
N TYR A 52 -12.96 1.53 -0.76
CA TYR A 52 -12.45 2.69 -0.03
C TYR A 52 -13.19 3.97 -0.42
N ARG A 53 -14.43 4.13 0.04
CA ARG A 53 -15.23 5.33 -0.24
C ARG A 53 -14.95 6.41 0.79
N HIS A 54 -14.21 7.45 0.36
CA HIS A 54 -13.85 8.60 1.17
C HIS A 54 -13.57 9.81 0.27
N GLU A 55 -13.80 11.03 0.74
CA GLU A 55 -13.56 12.28 -0.01
C GLU A 55 -12.11 12.47 -0.48
N ARG A 56 -11.16 11.90 0.26
CA ARG A 56 -9.72 11.92 -0.07
C ARG A 56 -9.29 10.73 -0.94
N CYS A 57 -10.24 9.93 -1.44
CA CYS A 57 -9.97 8.77 -2.29
C CYS A 57 -10.53 8.99 -3.70
N ARG A 58 -9.71 8.63 -4.70
CA ARG A 58 -10.16 8.47 -6.08
C ARG A 58 -10.37 6.99 -6.35
N ASN A 59 -11.60 6.64 -6.69
CA ASN A 59 -12.01 5.28 -7.00
C ASN A 59 -12.00 5.03 -8.52
N PRO A 60 -12.11 3.78 -9.00
CA PRO A 60 -12.13 3.47 -10.42
C PRO A 60 -13.20 4.22 -11.23
N GLU A 61 -14.31 4.58 -10.59
CA GLU A 61 -15.40 5.34 -11.21
C GLU A 61 -15.04 6.81 -11.48
N ASP A 62 -14.05 7.36 -10.81
CA ASP A 62 -13.61 8.76 -10.94
C ASP A 62 -12.68 9.00 -12.14
N PHE A 63 -12.36 7.95 -12.90
CA PHE A 63 -11.51 7.99 -14.08
C PHE A 63 -12.38 7.86 -15.35
N PHE A 64 -12.48 8.94 -16.11
CA PHE A 64 -13.43 9.03 -17.23
C PHE A 64 -12.77 8.72 -18.56
N THR A 65 -11.56 9.22 -18.80
CA THR A 65 -10.88 9.04 -20.08
C THR A 65 -10.21 7.67 -20.20
N LYS A 66 -10.00 7.22 -21.44
CA LYS A 66 -9.29 5.98 -21.74
C LYS A 66 -7.84 6.02 -21.23
N SER A 67 -7.19 7.20 -21.29
CA SER A 67 -5.85 7.43 -20.80
C SER A 67 -5.78 7.28 -19.27
N GLU A 68 -6.69 7.94 -18.53
CA GLU A 68 -6.77 7.85 -17.08
C GLU A 68 -7.02 6.42 -16.61
N LYS A 69 -7.93 5.70 -17.25
CA LYS A 69 -8.20 4.28 -16.95
C LYS A 69 -6.98 3.40 -17.16
N LYS A 70 -6.16 3.70 -18.21
CA LYS A 70 -4.92 2.98 -18.46
C LYS A 70 -3.87 3.29 -17.38
N ALA A 71 -3.73 4.55 -16.97
CA ALA A 71 -2.85 4.97 -15.89
C ALA A 71 -3.26 4.30 -14.55
N LYS A 72 -4.54 4.31 -14.20
CA LYS A 72 -5.07 3.64 -13.00
C LYS A 72 -4.75 2.15 -12.99
N LYS A 73 -4.87 1.45 -14.12
CA LYS A 73 -4.51 0.02 -14.21
C LYS A 73 -3.01 -0.21 -13.95
N ARG A 74 -2.14 0.68 -14.43
CA ARG A 74 -0.69 0.58 -14.16
C ARG A 74 -0.37 0.78 -12.69
N VAL A 75 -1.00 1.76 -12.04
CA VAL A 75 -0.84 2.01 -10.60
C VAL A 75 -1.30 0.79 -9.79
N ALA A 76 -2.46 0.23 -10.10
CA ALA A 76 -2.96 -0.98 -9.46
C ALA A 76 -2.00 -2.16 -9.64
N ALA A 77 -1.49 -2.40 -10.87
CA ALA A 77 -0.53 -3.46 -11.14
C ALA A 77 0.79 -3.28 -10.36
N ARG A 78 1.25 -2.03 -10.20
CA ARG A 78 2.43 -1.72 -9.38
C ARG A 78 2.18 -2.06 -7.91
N HIS A 79 1.02 -1.71 -7.39
CA HIS A 79 0.65 -2.00 -6.00
C HIS A 79 0.53 -3.51 -5.75
N GLU A 80 -0.05 -4.26 -6.69
CA GLU A 80 -0.09 -5.73 -6.66
C GLU A 80 1.31 -6.34 -6.65
N THR A 81 2.22 -5.81 -7.45
CA THR A 81 3.63 -6.26 -7.47
C THR A 81 4.31 -6.00 -6.14
N LEU A 82 4.07 -4.85 -5.53
CA LEU A 82 4.58 -4.51 -4.20
C LEU A 82 4.07 -5.51 -3.14
N ASN A 83 2.77 -5.78 -3.14
CA ASN A 83 2.18 -6.76 -2.23
C ASN A 83 2.77 -8.16 -2.46
N GLY A 84 2.97 -8.56 -3.72
CA GLY A 84 3.62 -9.83 -4.08
C GLY A 84 5.06 -9.92 -3.58
N ARG A 85 5.82 -8.83 -3.61
CA ARG A 85 7.21 -8.78 -3.10
C ARG A 85 7.24 -8.92 -1.58
N LEU A 86 6.38 -8.21 -0.87
CA LEU A 86 6.25 -8.36 0.59
C LEU A 86 5.80 -9.78 0.97
N ALA A 87 4.94 -10.39 0.17
CA ALA A 87 4.49 -11.76 0.37
C ALA A 87 5.61 -12.83 0.18
N GLN A 88 6.73 -12.49 -0.44
CA GLN A 88 7.89 -13.41 -0.56
C GLN A 88 8.66 -13.56 0.75
N TRP A 89 8.50 -12.64 1.68
CA TRP A 89 9.11 -12.74 3.00
C TRP A 89 8.40 -13.82 3.83
N ARG A 90 9.06 -14.95 4.05
CA ARG A 90 8.49 -16.08 4.79
C ARG A 90 7.99 -15.70 6.19
N SER A 91 8.69 -14.78 6.85
CA SER A 91 8.29 -14.22 8.16
C SER A 91 6.94 -13.50 8.14
N LEU A 92 6.47 -13.06 6.98
CA LEU A 92 5.19 -12.36 6.82
C LEU A 92 4.05 -13.25 6.32
N CYS A 93 4.38 -14.35 5.63
CA CYS A 93 3.39 -15.22 4.94
C CYS A 93 3.07 -16.49 5.71
N TRP A 94 4.00 -16.96 6.53
CA TRP A 94 3.85 -18.21 7.27
C TRP A 94 3.41 -17.94 8.71
N ALA A 95 2.99 -18.99 9.44
CA ALA A 95 2.67 -18.86 10.85
C ALA A 95 3.84 -18.23 11.60
N PHE A 96 3.63 -17.02 12.11
CA PHE A 96 4.63 -16.28 12.85
C PHE A 96 4.87 -16.99 14.20
N ARG A 97 6.10 -17.47 14.41
CA ARG A 97 6.47 -18.30 15.56
C ARG A 97 7.01 -17.51 16.75
N HIS A 98 7.14 -16.19 16.61
CA HIS A 98 7.59 -15.28 17.65
C HIS A 98 6.42 -14.55 18.30
N ASN A 99 6.70 -13.72 19.28
CA ASN A 99 5.70 -12.91 19.93
C ASN A 99 5.01 -11.97 18.91
N HIS A 100 3.69 -11.89 18.95
CA HIS A 100 2.91 -11.03 18.04
C HIS A 100 3.33 -9.55 18.08
N HIS A 101 3.85 -9.06 19.22
CA HIS A 101 4.39 -7.71 19.34
C HIS A 101 5.63 -7.48 18.47
N GLU A 102 6.36 -8.52 18.14
CA GLU A 102 7.54 -8.44 17.29
C GLU A 102 7.22 -8.43 15.79
N HIS A 103 6.02 -8.89 15.42
CA HIS A 103 5.61 -9.00 14.01
C HIS A 103 5.72 -7.65 13.27
N LYS A 104 5.41 -6.55 13.93
CA LYS A 104 5.54 -5.21 13.36
C LYS A 104 6.97 -4.88 12.93
N TYR A 105 7.96 -5.28 13.70
CA TYR A 105 9.36 -5.00 13.38
C TYR A 105 9.81 -5.78 12.14
N PHE A 106 9.39 -7.03 12.00
CA PHE A 106 9.65 -7.81 10.80
C PHE A 106 8.98 -7.19 9.58
N PHE A 107 7.74 -6.71 9.72
CA PHE A 107 7.02 -6.07 8.63
C PHE A 107 7.67 -4.75 8.21
N TYR A 108 7.99 -3.87 9.15
CA TYR A 108 8.69 -2.61 8.87
C TYR A 108 10.07 -2.83 8.26
N THR A 109 10.82 -3.80 8.77
CA THR A 109 12.13 -4.15 8.19
C THR A 109 11.99 -4.62 6.75
N ALA A 110 11.02 -5.49 6.46
CA ALA A 110 10.76 -5.95 5.10
C ALA A 110 10.40 -4.78 4.17
N ALA A 111 9.55 -3.84 4.63
CA ALA A 111 9.17 -2.66 3.87
C ALA A 111 10.38 -1.73 3.58
N ILE A 112 11.26 -1.52 4.56
CA ILE A 112 12.47 -0.72 4.40
C ILE A 112 13.42 -1.39 3.40
N VAL A 113 13.67 -2.68 3.55
CA VAL A 113 14.55 -3.42 2.63
C VAL A 113 13.97 -3.43 1.22
N ASP A 114 12.65 -3.57 1.08
CA ASP A 114 11.98 -3.49 -0.21
C ASP A 114 12.19 -2.13 -0.89
N ASN A 115 12.07 -1.04 -0.15
CA ASN A 115 12.37 0.30 -0.65
C ASN A 115 13.84 0.45 -1.07
N LEU A 116 14.79 -0.05 -0.28
CA LEU A 116 16.21 0.00 -0.62
C LEU A 116 16.53 -0.77 -1.91
N VAL A 117 15.94 -1.95 -2.07
CA VAL A 117 16.07 -2.75 -3.30
C VAL A 117 15.48 -1.98 -4.47
N TYR A 118 14.32 -1.35 -4.27
CA TYR A 118 13.65 -0.56 -5.28
C TYR A 118 14.46 0.66 -5.72
N GLN A 119 15.05 1.39 -4.78
CA GLN A 119 15.93 2.52 -5.05
C GLN A 119 17.17 2.11 -5.84
N LYS A 120 17.74 0.94 -5.52
CA LYS A 120 18.97 0.44 -6.15
C LYS A 120 18.74 -0.11 -7.57
N TYR A 121 17.65 -0.84 -7.78
CA TYR A 121 17.43 -1.60 -9.03
C TYR A 121 16.28 -1.05 -9.88
N GLY A 122 15.54 -0.06 -9.38
CA GLY A 122 14.41 0.55 -10.07
C GLY A 122 13.13 -0.29 -10.03
N SER A 123 12.10 0.24 -10.67
CA SER A 123 10.80 -0.41 -10.80
C SER A 123 10.75 -1.28 -12.05
N THR A 124 10.09 -2.42 -11.93
CA THR A 124 9.68 -3.23 -13.09
C THR A 124 8.56 -2.58 -13.91
N PHE A 125 7.91 -1.55 -13.36
CA PHE A 125 6.81 -0.83 -14.02
C PHE A 125 7.04 0.68 -14.01
N ASN A 126 7.12 1.27 -15.18
CA ASN A 126 7.06 2.73 -15.34
C ASN A 126 5.59 3.18 -15.26
N CYS A 127 5.25 3.93 -14.22
CA CYS A 127 3.99 4.64 -14.12
C CYS A 127 4.28 6.14 -14.30
N SER A 128 3.99 6.64 -15.49
CA SER A 128 3.87 8.08 -15.75
C SER A 128 2.39 8.44 -15.84
N TYR A 129 2.02 9.50 -15.17
CA TYR A 129 0.75 10.20 -15.36
C TYR A 129 0.89 11.22 -16.44
#